data_7ee45cba6b4cd0b55119181269d11f33
#
_entry.id   7ee45cba6b4cd0b55119181269d11f33
#
_cell.length_a   1.000
_cell.length_b   1.000
_cell.length_c   1.000
_cell.angle_alpha   90.00
_cell.angle_beta   90.00
_cell.angle_gamma   90.00
#
_symmetry.space_group_name_H-M   'P 1'
#
loop_
_entity.id
_entity.type
_entity.pdbx_description
1 polymer ?
#
loop_
_entity_poly.entity_id
_entity_poly.type
_entity_poly.pdbx_seq_one_letter_code
_entity_poly.pdbx_strand_id
1 'polypeptide(L)'
;MHNAAFTTLGLNWRYLAFEVDPKNLQAAIDGAKAMQFAGLNLTVPHKLLALEMVDALDDSARMFGAVNTIRFEGRNAKGVWLPLTKFEPASANGPFKIRAHGFNTDAVAIARTLREELKLELHGAKVVLLGAGGTGRTAALKFAAEKVAELSIVNRTRNKAEKLAGEIKKRFPSLNIRVGYPQGRIDLLVNATSLGLKVNDPSPLDEKQFSLKQTRAVYDVIYRPAETALLKTAKAAGCKTANGLGMLLHQGAAALEIWTGKPAPLDVMRKALEQNVYGH
;
A
#
# COMPACT_ATOMS: atom_id res chain seq x y z
N MET A 1 10.52 12.22 -0.66
CA MET A 1 10.19 11.99 -2.08
C MET A 1 9.19 12.99 -2.65
N HIS A 2 8.00 13.25 -2.05
CA HIS A 2 6.99 14.18 -2.59
C HIS A 2 7.52 15.61 -2.79
N ASN A 3 8.21 16.18 -1.82
CA ASN A 3 8.77 17.54 -1.96
C ASN A 3 9.77 17.64 -3.13
N ALA A 4 10.60 16.61 -3.37
CA ALA A 4 11.48 16.56 -4.53
C ALA A 4 10.68 16.50 -5.84
N ALA A 5 9.61 15.70 -5.88
CA ALA A 5 8.71 15.64 -7.03
C ALA A 5 8.01 16.98 -7.30
N PHE A 6 7.54 17.66 -6.26
CA PHE A 6 6.91 18.98 -6.41
C PHE A 6 7.87 20.01 -7.01
N THR A 7 9.12 20.03 -6.54
CA THR A 7 10.16 20.90 -7.13
C THR A 7 10.37 20.60 -8.62
N THR A 8 10.51 19.32 -8.98
CA THR A 8 10.70 18.89 -10.38
C THR A 8 9.50 19.24 -11.27
N LEU A 9 8.29 19.19 -10.73
CA LEU A 9 7.06 19.50 -11.46
C LEU A 9 6.74 21.01 -11.48
N GLY A 10 7.58 21.86 -10.86
CA GLY A 10 7.36 23.30 -10.74
C GLY A 10 6.16 23.68 -9.87
N LEU A 11 5.82 22.83 -8.88
CA LEU A 11 4.69 23.04 -7.98
C LEU A 11 5.16 23.71 -6.69
N ASN A 12 4.56 24.85 -6.32
CA ASN A 12 4.80 25.50 -5.03
C ASN A 12 4.00 24.82 -3.91
N TRP A 13 4.20 23.52 -3.75
CA TRP A 13 3.53 22.70 -2.76
C TRP A 13 4.51 22.22 -1.68
N ARG A 14 3.96 21.81 -0.53
CA ARG A 14 4.73 21.19 0.56
C ARG A 14 4.01 19.93 1.01
N TYR A 15 4.79 18.87 1.25
CA TYR A 15 4.35 17.64 1.87
C TYR A 15 4.91 17.61 3.29
N LEU A 16 4.02 17.54 4.26
CA LEU A 16 4.35 17.56 5.69
C LEU A 16 3.76 16.32 6.37
N ALA A 17 4.42 15.87 7.43
CA ALA A 17 3.92 14.79 8.27
C ALA A 17 3.26 15.35 9.53
N PHE A 18 2.12 14.75 9.90
CA PHE A 18 1.37 15.09 11.12
C PHE A 18 1.10 13.82 11.91
N GLU A 19 1.32 13.87 13.21
CA GLU A 19 0.87 12.83 14.12
C GLU A 19 -0.56 13.13 14.56
N VAL A 20 -1.47 12.21 14.29
CA VAL A 20 -2.91 12.34 14.60
C VAL A 20 -3.35 11.12 15.40
N ASP A 21 -3.93 11.34 16.59
CA ASP A 21 -4.56 10.28 17.37
C ASP A 21 -5.77 9.74 16.58
N PRO A 22 -5.99 8.40 16.51
CA PRO A 22 -7.13 7.81 15.79
C PRO A 22 -8.49 8.40 16.13
N LYS A 23 -8.72 8.80 17.40
CA LYS A 23 -9.97 9.42 17.83
C LYS A 23 -10.19 10.83 17.23
N ASN A 24 -9.11 11.50 16.78
CA ASN A 24 -9.14 12.83 16.19
C ASN A 24 -9.08 12.81 14.65
N LEU A 25 -9.08 11.62 14.03
CA LEU A 25 -8.90 11.49 12.58
C LEU A 25 -9.96 12.24 11.79
N GLN A 26 -11.23 12.16 12.19
CA GLN A 26 -12.33 12.89 11.53
C GLN A 26 -12.07 14.40 11.57
N ALA A 27 -11.76 14.94 12.75
CA ALA A 27 -11.48 16.37 12.91
C ALA A 27 -10.25 16.81 12.07
N ALA A 28 -9.21 15.94 11.95
CA ALA A 28 -8.06 16.23 11.12
C ALA A 28 -8.41 16.26 9.60
N ILE A 29 -9.27 15.34 9.14
CA ILE A 29 -9.79 15.34 7.76
C ILE A 29 -10.63 16.60 7.50
N ASP A 30 -11.51 16.96 8.40
CA ASP A 30 -12.38 18.15 8.29
C ASP A 30 -11.55 19.44 8.34
N GLY A 31 -10.54 19.51 9.19
CA GLY A 31 -9.59 20.62 9.25
C GLY A 31 -8.80 20.78 7.96
N ALA A 32 -8.26 19.68 7.40
CA ALA A 32 -7.56 19.72 6.12
C ALA A 32 -8.47 20.13 4.95
N LYS A 33 -9.75 19.68 4.98
CA LYS A 33 -10.79 20.12 4.05
C LYS A 33 -11.05 21.63 4.16
N ALA A 34 -11.20 22.14 5.38
CA ALA A 34 -11.44 23.58 5.64
C ALA A 34 -10.23 24.45 5.22
N MET A 35 -9.00 23.95 5.44
CA MET A 35 -7.76 24.60 5.02
C MET A 35 -7.48 24.43 3.52
N GLN A 36 -8.35 23.76 2.78
CA GLN A 36 -8.23 23.50 1.34
C GLN A 36 -6.93 22.80 0.93
N PHE A 37 -6.51 21.79 1.71
CA PHE A 37 -5.39 20.94 1.32
C PHE A 37 -5.68 20.25 -0.02
N ALA A 38 -4.63 19.97 -0.80
CA ALA A 38 -4.77 19.17 -2.03
C ALA A 38 -5.18 17.73 -1.73
N GLY A 39 -4.65 17.17 -0.64
CA GLY A 39 -4.96 15.82 -0.19
C GLY A 39 -4.16 15.40 1.03
N LEU A 40 -4.36 14.14 1.43
CA LEU A 40 -3.68 13.50 2.57
C LEU A 40 -3.23 12.09 2.18
N ASN A 41 -2.11 11.62 2.76
CA ASN A 41 -1.86 10.19 2.90
C ASN A 41 -2.13 9.75 4.34
N LEU A 42 -2.68 8.55 4.47
CA LEU A 42 -2.96 7.91 5.74
C LEU A 42 -2.13 6.64 5.90
N THR A 43 -1.63 6.42 7.12
CA THR A 43 -0.94 5.18 7.49
C THR A 43 -1.67 4.47 8.62
N VAL A 44 -1.10 3.38 9.14
CA VAL A 44 -1.63 2.65 10.29
C VAL A 44 -1.69 3.58 11.51
N PRO A 45 -2.80 3.59 12.28
CA PRO A 45 -3.99 2.71 12.19
C PRO A 45 -5.15 3.30 11.37
N HIS A 46 -5.00 4.42 10.70
CA HIS A 46 -6.06 5.28 10.15
C HIS A 46 -6.76 4.72 8.90
N LYS A 47 -6.07 3.86 8.12
CA LYS A 47 -6.53 3.43 6.78
C LYS A 47 -7.92 2.77 6.77
N LEU A 48 -8.25 2.01 7.81
CA LEU A 48 -9.57 1.35 7.94
C LEU A 48 -10.62 2.33 8.46
N LEU A 49 -10.26 3.19 9.40
CA LEU A 49 -11.17 4.16 10.00
C LEU A 49 -11.67 5.17 8.97
N ALA A 50 -10.79 5.60 8.07
CA ALA A 50 -11.11 6.60 7.05
C ALA A 50 -12.17 6.16 6.03
N LEU A 51 -12.48 4.85 5.93
CA LEU A 51 -13.54 4.36 5.04
C LEU A 51 -14.90 4.99 5.34
N GLU A 52 -15.20 5.23 6.61
CA GLU A 52 -16.47 5.80 7.09
C GLU A 52 -16.39 7.33 7.24
N MET A 53 -15.18 7.90 7.11
CA MET A 53 -14.91 9.32 7.38
C MET A 53 -14.76 10.16 6.11
N VAL A 54 -14.67 9.53 4.93
CA VAL A 54 -14.59 10.24 3.64
C VAL A 54 -15.96 10.35 2.98
N ASP A 55 -16.17 11.42 2.22
CA ASP A 55 -17.47 11.70 1.57
C ASP A 55 -17.70 10.79 0.33
N ALA A 56 -16.64 10.29 -0.28
CA ALA A 56 -16.71 9.38 -1.44
C ALA A 56 -15.55 8.40 -1.42
N LEU A 57 -15.77 7.21 -1.97
CA LEU A 57 -14.76 6.18 -2.13
C LEU A 57 -14.55 5.89 -3.61
N ASP A 58 -13.31 5.81 -4.04
CA ASP A 58 -12.89 5.25 -5.32
C ASP A 58 -13.07 3.72 -5.33
N ASP A 59 -13.13 3.12 -6.51
CA ASP A 59 -13.27 1.66 -6.65
C ASP A 59 -12.11 0.90 -5.98
N SER A 60 -10.90 1.45 -5.99
CA SER A 60 -9.75 0.87 -5.28
C SER A 60 -9.98 0.84 -3.77
N ALA A 61 -10.46 1.92 -3.18
CA ALA A 61 -10.75 1.98 -1.74
C ALA A 61 -11.89 1.03 -1.35
N ARG A 62 -12.95 0.94 -2.18
CA ARG A 62 -14.05 -0.02 -1.98
C ARG A 62 -13.57 -1.47 -2.09
N MET A 63 -12.79 -1.77 -3.13
CA MET A 63 -12.27 -3.11 -3.38
C MET A 63 -11.38 -3.61 -2.25
N PHE A 64 -10.45 -2.79 -1.78
CA PHE A 64 -9.47 -3.21 -0.78
C PHE A 64 -9.91 -2.90 0.67
N GLY A 65 -11.01 -2.15 0.84
CA GLY A 65 -11.57 -1.85 2.16
C GLY A 65 -10.57 -1.08 3.04
N ALA A 66 -9.87 -0.10 2.46
CA ALA A 66 -8.94 0.77 3.16
C ALA A 66 -8.68 2.04 2.32
N VAL A 67 -8.54 3.18 2.97
CA VAL A 67 -8.16 4.46 2.38
C VAL A 67 -6.76 4.83 2.86
N ASN A 68 -5.78 4.92 1.97
CA ASN A 68 -4.45 5.43 2.29
C ASN A 68 -4.14 6.77 1.65
N THR A 69 -5.01 7.23 0.75
CA THR A 69 -4.87 8.51 0.04
C THR A 69 -6.23 9.19 -0.03
N ILE A 70 -6.27 10.46 0.32
CA ILE A 70 -7.45 11.33 0.18
C ILE A 70 -7.09 12.43 -0.81
N ARG A 71 -7.99 12.69 -1.77
CA ARG A 71 -7.98 13.89 -2.59
C ARG A 71 -9.16 14.76 -2.19
N PHE A 72 -8.91 16.03 -1.92
CA PHE A 72 -9.99 16.98 -1.73
C PHE A 72 -10.47 17.49 -3.09
N GLU A 73 -11.78 17.52 -3.26
CA GLU A 73 -12.44 17.89 -4.50
C GLU A 73 -13.46 19.00 -4.25
N GLY A 74 -13.52 19.94 -5.16
CA GLY A 74 -14.53 21.00 -5.17
C GLY A 74 -15.59 20.74 -6.23
N ARG A 75 -16.83 21.15 -5.95
CA ARG A 75 -17.93 21.10 -6.92
C ARG A 75 -18.01 22.46 -7.66
N ASN A 76 -17.87 22.44 -8.98
CA ASN A 76 -17.98 23.65 -9.79
C ASN A 76 -19.45 24.04 -10.06
N ALA A 77 -19.66 25.18 -10.72
CA ALA A 77 -21.00 25.71 -11.08
C ALA A 77 -21.82 24.75 -11.95
N LYS A 78 -21.15 23.85 -12.73
CA LYS A 78 -21.80 22.84 -13.57
C LYS A 78 -22.14 21.56 -12.79
N GLY A 79 -21.88 21.53 -11.47
CA GLY A 79 -22.13 20.37 -10.62
C GLY A 79 -21.07 19.26 -10.69
N VAL A 80 -19.96 19.48 -11.40
CA VAL A 80 -18.88 18.50 -11.58
C VAL A 80 -17.88 18.60 -10.43
N TRP A 81 -17.45 17.44 -9.89
CA TRP A 81 -16.41 17.35 -8.89
C TRP A 81 -15.03 17.34 -9.56
N LEU A 82 -14.16 18.27 -9.15
CA LEU A 82 -12.80 18.40 -9.65
C LEU A 82 -11.82 18.49 -8.47
N PRO A 83 -10.55 18.06 -8.63
CA PRO A 83 -9.53 18.30 -7.62
C PRO A 83 -9.51 19.76 -7.18
N LEU A 84 -9.36 20.06 -5.89
CA LEU A 84 -9.28 21.44 -5.40
C LEU A 84 -8.18 22.25 -6.07
N THR A 85 -7.12 21.58 -6.50
CA THR A 85 -5.99 22.17 -7.24
C THR A 85 -6.37 22.74 -8.61
N LYS A 86 -7.61 22.54 -9.09
CA LYS A 86 -8.17 23.14 -10.31
C LYS A 86 -8.94 24.43 -10.07
N PHE A 87 -9.07 24.83 -8.81
CA PHE A 87 -9.72 26.08 -8.42
C PHE A 87 -8.66 27.11 -7.99
N GLU A 88 -8.91 28.39 -8.31
CA GLU A 88 -8.07 29.45 -7.79
C GLU A 88 -8.34 29.68 -6.31
N PRO A 89 -7.30 29.82 -5.47
CA PRO A 89 -7.48 30.14 -4.07
C PRO A 89 -8.25 31.46 -3.87
N ALA A 90 -9.24 31.45 -2.98
CA ALA A 90 -9.98 32.64 -2.56
C ALA A 90 -10.68 33.44 -3.70
N SER A 91 -10.96 32.82 -4.87
CA SER A 91 -11.68 33.48 -5.94
C SER A 91 -13.19 33.49 -5.69
N ALA A 92 -13.90 34.50 -6.24
CA ALA A 92 -15.38 34.54 -6.26
C ALA A 92 -15.98 33.32 -6.98
N ASN A 93 -15.19 32.58 -7.75
CA ASN A 93 -15.53 31.34 -8.47
C ASN A 93 -14.99 30.08 -7.77
N GLY A 94 -14.75 30.13 -6.48
CA GLY A 94 -14.36 28.98 -5.67
C GLY A 94 -15.41 27.85 -5.67
N PRO A 95 -15.07 26.67 -5.15
CA PRO A 95 -16.00 25.56 -5.13
C PRO A 95 -17.20 25.81 -4.21
N PHE A 96 -18.41 25.50 -4.68
CA PHE A 96 -19.63 25.61 -3.88
C PHE A 96 -19.68 24.62 -2.70
N LYS A 97 -19.02 23.49 -2.88
CA LYS A 97 -18.90 22.41 -1.89
C LYS A 97 -17.55 21.73 -2.02
N ILE A 98 -17.00 21.27 -0.90
CA ILE A 98 -15.76 20.47 -0.87
C ILE A 98 -16.08 19.10 -0.30
N ARG A 99 -15.50 18.05 -0.89
CA ARG A 99 -15.58 16.67 -0.39
C ARG A 99 -14.20 16.01 -0.26
N ALA A 100 -14.09 15.07 0.65
CA ALA A 100 -12.98 14.14 0.75
C ALA A 100 -13.25 12.89 -0.10
N HIS A 101 -12.41 12.59 -1.08
CA HIS A 101 -12.50 11.41 -1.91
C HIS A 101 -11.35 10.45 -1.59
N GLY A 102 -11.66 9.25 -1.11
CA GLY A 102 -10.70 8.28 -0.62
C GLY A 102 -10.29 7.25 -1.67
N PHE A 103 -9.00 6.93 -1.73
CA PHE A 103 -8.35 6.00 -2.66
C PHE A 103 -7.48 5.00 -1.91
N ASN A 104 -7.16 3.87 -2.58
CA ASN A 104 -6.15 2.92 -2.12
C ASN A 104 -5.05 2.77 -3.17
N THR A 105 -3.87 3.31 -2.88
CA THR A 105 -2.69 3.21 -3.75
C THR A 105 -1.74 2.07 -3.37
N ASP A 106 -1.93 1.43 -2.20
CA ASP A 106 -1.08 0.34 -1.72
C ASP A 106 -1.17 -0.90 -2.62
N ALA A 107 -2.38 -1.27 -3.02
CA ALA A 107 -2.62 -2.49 -3.78
C ALA A 107 -1.96 -2.47 -5.17
N VAL A 108 -2.04 -1.34 -5.87
CA VAL A 108 -1.36 -1.16 -7.17
C VAL A 108 0.15 -1.16 -6.98
N ALA A 109 0.63 -0.50 -5.92
CA ALA A 109 2.05 -0.42 -5.61
C ALA A 109 2.69 -1.79 -5.35
N ILE A 110 2.02 -2.69 -4.60
CA ILE A 110 2.53 -4.05 -4.37
C ILE A 110 2.72 -4.77 -5.70
N ALA A 111 1.68 -4.83 -6.55
CA ALA A 111 1.76 -5.56 -7.83
C ALA A 111 2.83 -4.98 -8.76
N ARG A 112 2.96 -3.65 -8.80
CA ARG A 112 3.96 -2.97 -9.60
C ARG A 112 5.38 -3.28 -9.12
N THR A 113 5.61 -3.25 -7.80
CA THR A 113 6.91 -3.61 -7.20
C THR A 113 7.31 -5.05 -7.54
N LEU A 114 6.39 -6.00 -7.38
CA LEU A 114 6.68 -7.41 -7.70
C LEU A 114 7.05 -7.60 -9.17
N ARG A 115 6.37 -6.91 -10.08
CA ARG A 115 6.67 -6.95 -11.51
C ARG A 115 8.02 -6.31 -11.82
N GLU A 116 8.28 -5.10 -11.32
CA GLU A 116 9.49 -4.34 -11.65
C GLU A 116 10.76 -4.92 -11.01
N GLU A 117 10.70 -5.29 -9.72
CA GLU A 117 11.90 -5.69 -8.97
C GLU A 117 12.16 -7.21 -9.00
N LEU A 118 11.11 -8.03 -8.94
CA LEU A 118 11.24 -9.49 -8.94
C LEU A 118 11.01 -10.12 -10.33
N LYS A 119 10.55 -9.33 -11.32
CA LYS A 119 10.13 -9.84 -12.63
C LYS A 119 9.12 -10.98 -12.48
N LEU A 120 8.13 -10.76 -11.60
CA LEU A 120 7.12 -11.73 -11.22
C LEU A 120 5.73 -11.22 -11.58
N GLU A 121 5.02 -11.98 -12.42
CA GLU A 121 3.60 -11.78 -12.68
C GLU A 121 2.77 -12.59 -11.67
N LEU A 122 1.72 -11.94 -11.14
CA LEU A 122 0.86 -12.56 -10.13
C LEU A 122 -0.13 -13.56 -10.73
N HIS A 123 -0.56 -13.34 -11.97
CA HIS A 123 -1.50 -14.25 -12.63
C HIS A 123 -0.95 -15.67 -12.69
N GLY A 124 -1.70 -16.63 -12.15
CA GLY A 124 -1.30 -18.03 -12.11
C GLY A 124 -0.22 -18.38 -11.08
N ALA A 125 0.31 -17.42 -10.32
CA ALA A 125 1.35 -17.65 -9.32
C ALA A 125 0.81 -18.38 -8.07
N LYS A 126 1.66 -19.17 -7.41
CA LYS A 126 1.43 -19.75 -6.09
C LYS A 126 2.07 -18.86 -5.05
N VAL A 127 1.28 -18.33 -4.12
CA VAL A 127 1.72 -17.30 -3.17
C VAL A 127 1.53 -17.77 -1.73
N VAL A 128 2.56 -17.56 -0.90
CA VAL A 128 2.47 -17.64 0.56
C VAL A 128 2.51 -16.23 1.13
N LEU A 129 1.51 -15.87 1.91
CA LEU A 129 1.42 -14.60 2.60
C LEU A 129 1.56 -14.79 4.11
N LEU A 130 2.61 -14.24 4.68
CA LEU A 130 2.84 -14.16 6.12
C LEU A 130 2.21 -12.88 6.65
N GLY A 131 1.20 -13.01 7.50
CA GLY A 131 0.48 -11.90 8.12
C GLY A 131 -0.92 -11.66 7.55
N ALA A 132 -1.88 -11.50 8.48
CA ALA A 132 -3.29 -11.17 8.21
C ALA A 132 -3.70 -9.83 8.85
N GLY A 133 -2.76 -8.88 8.94
CA GLY A 133 -3.00 -7.48 9.34
C GLY A 133 -3.49 -6.63 8.16
N GLY A 134 -3.55 -5.32 8.33
CA GLY A 134 -4.04 -4.38 7.29
C GLY A 134 -3.30 -4.52 5.97
N THR A 135 -1.96 -4.50 5.98
CA THR A 135 -1.13 -4.67 4.78
C THR A 135 -1.32 -6.08 4.18
N GLY A 136 -1.32 -7.11 5.02
CA GLY A 136 -1.56 -8.49 4.58
C GLY A 136 -2.95 -8.65 3.93
N ARG A 137 -3.99 -8.03 4.50
CA ARG A 137 -5.34 -8.04 3.91
C ARG A 137 -5.36 -7.35 2.53
N THR A 138 -4.74 -6.18 2.39
CA THR A 138 -4.65 -5.49 1.10
C THR A 138 -3.90 -6.33 0.07
N ALA A 139 -2.75 -6.92 0.46
CA ALA A 139 -1.96 -7.81 -0.40
C ALA A 139 -2.78 -9.04 -0.83
N ALA A 140 -3.44 -9.71 0.11
CA ALA A 140 -4.25 -10.90 -0.16
C ALA A 140 -5.40 -10.62 -1.14
N LEU A 141 -6.12 -9.52 -0.95
CA LEU A 141 -7.19 -9.09 -1.88
C LEU A 141 -6.62 -8.72 -3.26
N LYS A 142 -5.45 -8.08 -3.31
CA LYS A 142 -4.79 -7.78 -4.59
C LYS A 142 -4.36 -9.06 -5.30
N PHE A 143 -3.77 -10.03 -4.62
CA PHE A 143 -3.38 -11.31 -5.20
C PHE A 143 -4.59 -12.07 -5.75
N ALA A 144 -5.69 -12.07 -5.01
CA ALA A 144 -6.95 -12.66 -5.47
C ALA A 144 -7.49 -11.97 -6.74
N ALA A 145 -7.47 -10.64 -6.78
CA ALA A 145 -7.89 -9.85 -7.94
C ALA A 145 -6.99 -10.07 -9.17
N GLU A 146 -5.69 -10.32 -8.98
CA GLU A 146 -4.72 -10.66 -10.03
C GLU A 146 -4.79 -12.15 -10.44
N LYS A 147 -5.75 -12.91 -9.90
CA LYS A 147 -5.99 -14.32 -10.25
C LYS A 147 -4.77 -15.22 -10.01
N VAL A 148 -4.15 -15.12 -8.83
CA VAL A 148 -3.13 -16.10 -8.44
C VAL A 148 -3.73 -17.52 -8.44
N ALA A 149 -2.95 -18.54 -8.76
CA ALA A 149 -3.43 -19.92 -8.80
C ALA A 149 -3.73 -20.46 -7.39
N GLU A 150 -2.90 -20.07 -6.42
CA GLU A 150 -3.05 -20.50 -5.03
C GLU A 150 -2.61 -19.38 -4.08
N LEU A 151 -3.37 -19.15 -3.02
CA LEU A 151 -3.01 -18.24 -1.92
C LEU A 151 -3.03 -18.99 -0.59
N SER A 152 -1.86 -19.13 0.03
CA SER A 152 -1.70 -19.69 1.37
C SER A 152 -1.47 -18.56 2.36
N ILE A 153 -2.34 -18.45 3.38
CA ILE A 153 -2.24 -17.39 4.40
C ILE A 153 -1.74 -18.01 5.70
N VAL A 154 -0.61 -17.48 6.18
CA VAL A 154 0.02 -17.88 7.44
C VAL A 154 0.00 -16.72 8.40
N ASN A 155 -0.50 -16.93 9.61
CA ASN A 155 -0.53 -15.90 10.63
C ASN A 155 -0.41 -16.51 12.03
N ARG A 156 0.34 -15.84 12.92
CA ARG A 156 0.52 -16.28 14.32
C ARG A 156 -0.83 -16.60 15.00
N THR A 157 -1.83 -15.75 14.81
CA THR A 157 -3.19 -15.97 15.27
C THR A 157 -3.99 -16.60 14.13
N ARG A 158 -4.14 -17.94 14.14
CA ARG A 158 -4.80 -18.71 13.09
C ARG A 158 -6.19 -18.19 12.73
N ASN A 159 -7.01 -17.84 13.71
CA ASN A 159 -8.36 -17.29 13.49
C ASN A 159 -8.36 -16.03 12.59
N LYS A 160 -7.32 -15.17 12.67
CA LYS A 160 -7.20 -14.00 11.77
C LYS A 160 -6.98 -14.41 10.32
N ALA A 161 -6.16 -15.45 10.09
CA ALA A 161 -5.95 -16.00 8.75
C ALA A 161 -7.22 -16.65 8.20
N GLU A 162 -7.94 -17.40 9.03
CA GLU A 162 -9.21 -18.04 8.66
C GLU A 162 -10.30 -17.01 8.31
N LYS A 163 -10.45 -15.94 9.09
CA LYS A 163 -11.37 -14.84 8.78
C LYS A 163 -11.03 -14.17 7.46
N LEU A 164 -9.74 -13.88 7.22
CA LEU A 164 -9.29 -13.30 5.97
C LEU A 164 -9.50 -14.23 4.78
N ALA A 165 -9.17 -15.52 4.93
CA ALA A 165 -9.40 -16.53 3.90
C ALA A 165 -10.90 -16.65 3.56
N GLY A 166 -11.77 -16.65 4.57
CA GLY A 166 -13.22 -16.66 4.40
C GLY A 166 -13.76 -15.41 3.70
N GLU A 167 -13.26 -14.22 4.03
CA GLU A 167 -13.61 -12.98 3.32
C GLU A 167 -13.25 -13.06 1.85
N ILE A 168 -12.01 -13.49 1.56
CA ILE A 168 -11.53 -13.60 0.18
C ILE A 168 -12.31 -14.66 -0.59
N LYS A 169 -12.57 -15.80 0.00
CA LYS A 169 -13.32 -16.89 -0.66
C LYS A 169 -14.74 -16.48 -1.04
N LYS A 170 -15.39 -15.66 -0.21
CA LYS A 170 -16.71 -15.08 -0.54
C LYS A 170 -16.67 -14.18 -1.77
N ARG A 171 -15.60 -13.39 -1.94
CA ARG A 171 -15.43 -12.43 -3.03
C ARG A 171 -14.84 -13.05 -4.31
N PHE A 172 -14.02 -14.08 -4.15
CA PHE A 172 -13.33 -14.79 -5.22
C PHE A 172 -13.52 -16.31 -5.06
N PRO A 173 -14.72 -16.83 -5.37
CA PRO A 173 -15.08 -18.23 -5.10
C PRO A 173 -14.20 -19.26 -5.81
N SER A 174 -13.65 -18.91 -6.99
CA SER A 174 -12.79 -19.79 -7.78
C SER A 174 -11.34 -19.88 -7.25
N LEU A 175 -10.91 -18.96 -6.38
CA LEU A 175 -9.54 -18.96 -5.87
C LEU A 175 -9.29 -20.18 -4.97
N ASN A 176 -8.17 -20.89 -5.23
CA ASN A 176 -7.65 -21.87 -4.30
C ASN A 176 -6.95 -21.15 -3.14
N ILE A 177 -7.63 -21.10 -1.98
CA ILE A 177 -7.14 -20.44 -0.78
C ILE A 177 -7.07 -21.41 0.38
N ARG A 178 -5.99 -21.35 1.15
CA ARG A 178 -5.79 -22.17 2.36
C ARG A 178 -5.19 -21.37 3.50
N VAL A 179 -5.28 -21.89 4.70
CA VAL A 179 -4.63 -21.39 5.91
C VAL A 179 -3.54 -22.34 6.32
N GLY A 180 -2.31 -21.83 6.47
CA GLY A 180 -1.09 -22.60 6.73
C GLY A 180 -0.18 -22.70 5.52
N TYR A 181 0.97 -23.35 5.70
CA TYR A 181 1.95 -23.54 4.64
C TYR A 181 1.46 -24.57 3.60
N PRO A 182 1.73 -24.33 2.30
CA PRO A 182 1.44 -25.29 1.26
C PRO A 182 2.51 -26.41 1.23
N GLN A 183 2.21 -27.47 0.49
CA GLN A 183 3.21 -28.46 0.12
C GLN A 183 3.82 -28.10 -1.26
N GLY A 184 5.14 -28.34 -1.40
CA GLY A 184 5.83 -28.15 -2.67
C GLY A 184 6.24 -26.72 -3.00
N ARG A 185 6.57 -26.49 -4.25
CA ARG A 185 7.15 -25.21 -4.72
C ARG A 185 6.13 -24.10 -4.83
N ILE A 186 6.58 -22.88 -4.51
CA ILE A 186 5.82 -21.64 -4.66
C ILE A 186 6.61 -20.61 -5.48
N ASP A 187 5.89 -19.67 -6.08
CA ASP A 187 6.49 -18.59 -6.84
C ASP A 187 6.87 -17.41 -5.97
N LEU A 188 6.07 -17.09 -4.95
CA LEU A 188 6.26 -15.91 -4.12
C LEU A 188 5.94 -16.18 -2.64
N LEU A 189 6.85 -15.77 -1.76
CA LEU A 189 6.60 -15.60 -0.33
C LEU A 189 6.61 -14.12 0.00
N VAL A 190 5.58 -13.64 0.70
CA VAL A 190 5.43 -12.24 1.10
C VAL A 190 5.38 -12.14 2.62
N ASN A 191 6.29 -11.35 3.21
CA ASN A 191 6.17 -10.93 4.59
C ASN A 191 5.37 -9.63 4.67
N ALA A 192 4.17 -9.68 5.25
CA ALA A 192 3.33 -8.55 5.59
C ALA A 192 3.08 -8.46 7.11
N THR A 193 4.01 -8.98 7.90
CA THR A 193 4.03 -8.86 9.37
C THR A 193 4.92 -7.69 9.79
N SER A 194 4.95 -7.39 11.09
CA SER A 194 5.90 -6.46 11.70
C SER A 194 7.24 -7.10 12.07
N LEU A 195 7.39 -8.42 11.92
CA LEU A 195 8.65 -9.11 12.26
C LEU A 195 9.72 -8.79 11.21
N GLY A 196 10.83 -8.24 11.68
CA GLY A 196 11.93 -7.72 10.88
C GLY A 196 12.07 -6.20 10.94
N LEU A 197 11.15 -5.46 11.58
CA LEU A 197 11.30 -4.03 11.86
C LEU A 197 12.44 -3.74 12.82
N LYS A 198 12.67 -4.62 13.79
CA LYS A 198 13.78 -4.52 14.74
C LYS A 198 14.89 -5.46 14.31
N VAL A 199 16.14 -5.04 14.51
CA VAL A 199 17.34 -5.82 14.13
C VAL A 199 17.33 -7.23 14.72
N ASN A 200 16.81 -7.40 15.93
CA ASN A 200 16.77 -8.68 16.64
C ASN A 200 15.42 -9.42 16.52
N ASP A 201 14.52 -8.97 15.64
CA ASP A 201 13.28 -9.71 15.40
C ASP A 201 13.60 -11.08 14.78
N PRO A 202 12.90 -12.15 15.23
CA PRO A 202 13.01 -13.45 14.58
C PRO A 202 12.45 -13.39 13.15
N SER A 203 12.87 -14.37 12.34
CA SER A 203 12.25 -14.57 11.02
C SER A 203 10.74 -14.79 11.18
N PRO A 204 9.90 -14.17 10.33
CA PRO A 204 8.46 -14.44 10.30
C PRO A 204 8.13 -15.83 9.73
N LEU A 205 9.10 -16.48 9.07
CA LEU A 205 8.97 -17.80 8.48
C LEU A 205 9.27 -18.89 9.52
N ASP A 206 8.41 -19.88 9.63
CA ASP A 206 8.69 -21.12 10.35
C ASP A 206 9.41 -22.10 9.39
N GLU A 207 10.74 -22.14 9.47
CA GLU A 207 11.58 -22.97 8.61
C GLU A 207 11.42 -24.48 8.87
N LYS A 208 10.84 -24.88 10.01
CA LYS A 208 10.49 -26.28 10.30
C LYS A 208 9.29 -26.75 9.48
N GLN A 209 8.39 -25.83 9.13
CA GLN A 209 7.20 -26.13 8.37
C GLN A 209 7.35 -25.88 6.87
N PHE A 210 8.21 -24.93 6.47
CA PHE A 210 8.36 -24.56 5.08
C PHE A 210 9.80 -24.11 4.74
N SER A 211 10.37 -24.67 3.69
CA SER A 211 11.74 -24.38 3.25
C SER A 211 11.79 -23.33 2.14
N LEU A 212 12.66 -22.32 2.27
CA LEU A 212 12.91 -21.32 1.25
C LEU A 212 13.52 -21.91 -0.05
N LYS A 213 14.12 -23.11 0.00
CA LYS A 213 14.57 -23.83 -1.20
C LYS A 213 13.44 -24.16 -2.18
N GLN A 214 12.19 -24.08 -1.71
CA GLN A 214 10.97 -24.30 -2.51
C GLN A 214 10.37 -22.98 -3.03
N THR A 215 11.05 -21.85 -2.83
CA THR A 215 10.54 -20.51 -3.13
C THR A 215 11.36 -19.84 -4.23
N ARG A 216 10.69 -19.33 -5.27
CA ARG A 216 11.36 -18.62 -6.36
C ARG A 216 11.73 -17.19 -5.96
N ALA A 217 10.83 -16.48 -5.27
CA ALA A 217 11.03 -15.09 -4.88
C ALA A 217 10.46 -14.81 -3.48
N VAL A 218 11.11 -13.91 -2.75
CA VAL A 218 10.67 -13.43 -1.43
C VAL A 218 10.55 -11.91 -1.46
N TYR A 219 9.40 -11.41 -1.05
CA TYR A 219 9.11 -9.99 -0.90
C TYR A 219 8.84 -9.67 0.57
N ASP A 220 9.56 -8.70 1.11
CA ASP A 220 9.32 -8.20 2.46
C ASP A 220 8.75 -6.78 2.39
N VAL A 221 7.58 -6.51 2.96
CA VAL A 221 7.01 -5.15 2.97
C VAL A 221 7.79 -4.18 3.84
N ILE A 222 8.70 -4.68 4.66
CA ILE A 222 9.63 -3.87 5.45
C ILE A 222 10.72 -3.33 4.53
N TYR A 223 11.00 -2.04 4.65
CA TYR A 223 12.05 -1.35 3.90
C TYR A 223 13.17 -0.80 4.80
N ARG A 224 12.96 -0.77 6.11
CA ARG A 224 13.97 -0.36 7.10
C ARG A 224 13.95 -1.35 8.26
N PRO A 225 15.01 -2.16 8.43
CA PRO A 225 16.26 -2.21 7.66
C PRO A 225 16.06 -2.59 6.18
N ALA A 226 17.04 -2.22 5.33
CA ALA A 226 17.01 -2.56 3.91
C ALA A 226 17.00 -4.07 3.66
N GLU A 227 17.65 -4.82 4.54
CA GLU A 227 17.75 -6.27 4.48
C GLU A 227 17.38 -6.88 5.83
N THR A 228 16.20 -7.47 5.90
CA THR A 228 15.70 -8.19 7.08
C THR A 228 16.34 -9.59 7.21
N ALA A 229 16.20 -10.22 8.37
CA ALA A 229 16.66 -11.60 8.57
C ALA A 229 16.04 -12.57 7.52
N LEU A 230 14.77 -12.39 7.20
CA LEU A 230 14.09 -13.17 6.17
C LEU A 230 14.76 -13.00 4.79
N LEU A 231 15.05 -11.76 4.38
CA LEU A 231 15.67 -11.49 3.08
C LEU A 231 17.09 -12.03 3.01
N LYS A 232 17.86 -11.98 4.11
CA LYS A 232 19.21 -12.58 4.17
C LYS A 232 19.14 -14.10 3.95
N THR A 233 18.26 -14.78 4.69
CA THR A 233 18.07 -16.24 4.56
C THR A 233 17.56 -16.60 3.15
N ALA A 234 16.65 -15.79 2.59
CA ALA A 234 16.14 -16.01 1.24
C ALA A 234 17.23 -15.89 0.15
N LYS A 235 18.09 -14.88 0.25
CA LYS A 235 19.25 -14.75 -0.65
C LYS A 235 20.19 -15.95 -0.55
N ALA A 236 20.50 -16.38 0.68
CA ALA A 236 21.34 -17.56 0.89
C ALA A 236 20.71 -18.85 0.32
N ALA A 237 19.38 -18.93 0.29
CA ALA A 237 18.65 -20.03 -0.33
C ALA A 237 18.51 -19.92 -1.88
N GLY A 238 19.05 -18.87 -2.50
CA GLY A 238 18.99 -18.64 -3.95
C GLY A 238 17.70 -18.00 -4.45
N CYS A 239 16.86 -17.44 -3.57
CA CYS A 239 15.65 -16.74 -3.96
C CYS A 239 15.98 -15.35 -4.54
N LYS A 240 15.15 -14.88 -5.49
CA LYS A 240 15.09 -13.45 -5.80
C LYS A 240 14.46 -12.71 -4.61
N THR A 241 15.00 -11.54 -4.25
CA THR A 241 14.51 -10.80 -3.09
C THR A 241 14.24 -9.35 -3.43
N ALA A 242 13.18 -8.77 -2.82
CA ALA A 242 12.91 -7.34 -2.81
C ALA A 242 12.32 -6.92 -1.47
N ASN A 243 12.55 -5.66 -1.09
CA ASN A 243 12.01 -5.08 0.13
C ASN A 243 10.86 -4.08 -0.17
N GLY A 244 10.30 -3.48 0.88
CA GLY A 244 9.13 -2.60 0.79
C GLY A 244 9.39 -1.22 0.20
N LEU A 245 10.63 -0.86 -0.19
CA LEU A 245 10.96 0.48 -0.68
C LEU A 245 10.23 0.78 -1.99
N GLY A 246 10.18 -0.19 -2.90
CA GLY A 246 9.44 -0.07 -4.16
C GLY A 246 7.94 0.19 -3.93
N MET A 247 7.33 -0.50 -2.97
CA MET A 247 5.93 -0.24 -2.62
C MET A 247 5.73 1.17 -2.06
N LEU A 248 6.64 1.64 -1.19
CA LEU A 248 6.60 2.99 -0.65
C LEU A 248 6.73 4.05 -1.75
N LEU A 249 7.60 3.81 -2.74
CA LEU A 249 7.74 4.66 -3.92
C LEU A 249 6.46 4.69 -4.75
N HIS A 250 5.98 3.53 -5.18
CA HIS A 250 4.88 3.45 -6.13
C HIS A 250 3.54 3.92 -5.54
N GLN A 251 3.26 3.65 -4.25
CA GLN A 251 2.05 4.17 -3.61
C GLN A 251 2.10 5.70 -3.49
N GLY A 252 3.27 6.27 -3.20
CA GLY A 252 3.44 7.71 -3.15
C GLY A 252 3.38 8.37 -4.54
N ALA A 253 3.92 7.73 -5.56
CA ALA A 253 3.79 8.18 -6.95
C ALA A 253 2.33 8.20 -7.40
N ALA A 254 1.57 7.14 -7.14
CA ALA A 254 0.15 7.09 -7.45
C ALA A 254 -0.65 8.16 -6.69
N ALA A 255 -0.32 8.43 -5.41
CA ALA A 255 -0.93 9.51 -4.65
C ALA A 255 -0.65 10.88 -5.28
N LEU A 256 0.59 11.13 -5.70
CA LEU A 256 0.99 12.36 -6.39
C LEU A 256 0.19 12.56 -7.69
N GLU A 257 0.05 11.51 -8.50
CA GLU A 257 -0.72 11.54 -9.74
C GLU A 257 -2.22 11.81 -9.48
N ILE A 258 -2.79 11.22 -8.42
CA ILE A 258 -4.16 11.49 -7.98
C ILE A 258 -4.36 12.97 -7.63
N TRP A 259 -3.41 13.61 -6.93
CA TRP A 259 -3.54 15.02 -6.53
C TRP A 259 -3.26 16.02 -7.65
N THR A 260 -2.27 15.73 -8.50
CA THR A 260 -1.76 16.67 -9.49
C THR A 260 -2.35 16.48 -10.89
N GLY A 261 -2.76 15.25 -11.21
CA GLY A 261 -3.08 14.83 -12.57
C GLY A 261 -1.86 14.81 -13.51
N LYS A 262 -0.64 14.88 -12.96
CA LYS A 262 0.63 14.85 -13.72
C LYS A 262 1.35 13.54 -13.47
N PRO A 263 2.09 12.98 -14.45
CA PRO A 263 2.93 11.79 -14.23
C PRO A 263 3.96 12.03 -13.12
N ALA A 264 4.15 11.04 -12.27
CA ALA A 264 5.12 11.11 -11.19
C ALA A 264 6.56 10.97 -11.71
N PRO A 265 7.50 11.87 -11.34
CA PRO A 265 8.91 11.77 -11.70
C PRO A 265 9.60 10.68 -10.85
N LEU A 266 9.39 9.41 -11.21
CA LEU A 266 9.78 8.23 -10.40
C LEU A 266 11.26 8.21 -10.03
N ASP A 267 12.16 8.56 -10.95
CA ASP A 267 13.62 8.53 -10.69
C ASP A 267 14.01 9.53 -9.59
N VAL A 268 13.43 10.75 -9.65
CA VAL A 268 13.65 11.79 -8.63
C VAL A 268 13.06 11.36 -7.30
N MET A 269 11.86 10.77 -7.31
CA MET A 269 11.19 10.29 -6.11
C MET A 269 11.98 9.14 -5.48
N ARG A 270 12.48 8.19 -6.28
CA ARG A 270 13.29 7.05 -5.83
C ARG A 270 14.59 7.53 -5.18
N LYS A 271 15.35 8.38 -5.88
CA LYS A 271 16.61 8.92 -5.34
C LYS A 271 16.41 9.64 -4.01
N ALA A 272 15.40 10.51 -3.92
CA ALA A 272 15.09 11.22 -2.68
C ALA A 272 14.62 10.29 -1.55
N LEU A 273 13.94 9.20 -1.90
CA LEU A 273 13.48 8.19 -0.94
C LEU A 273 14.66 7.38 -0.40
N GLU A 274 15.54 6.88 -1.26
CA GLU A 274 16.75 6.10 -0.90
C GLU A 274 17.68 6.94 -0.02
N GLN A 275 17.91 8.18 -0.39
CA GLN A 275 18.72 9.11 0.42
C GLN A 275 18.13 9.33 1.82
N ASN A 276 16.81 9.46 1.94
CA ASN A 276 16.15 9.68 3.23
C ASN A 276 16.10 8.42 4.11
N VAL A 277 15.90 7.26 3.50
CA VAL A 277 15.72 5.98 4.20
C VAL A 277 17.07 5.35 4.58
N TYR A 278 18.04 5.40 3.67
CA TYR A 278 19.32 4.68 3.80
C TYR A 278 20.53 5.62 3.98
N GLY A 279 20.42 6.91 3.71
CA GLY A 279 21.49 7.89 3.92
C GLY A 279 22.52 7.95 2.77
N HIS A 280 22.18 7.42 1.58
CA HIS A 280 23.03 7.46 0.38
C HIS A 280 22.21 7.56 -0.90
#